data_5dd1c6ac4e9d93c984d3c12fdc112374
#
_entry.id   5dd1c6ac4e9d93c984d3c12fdc112374
#
_cell.length_a   1.000
_cell.length_b   1.000
_cell.length_c   1.000
_cell.angle_alpha   90.00
_cell.angle_beta   90.00
_cell.angle_gamma   90.00
#
_symmetry.space_group_name_H-M   'P 1'
#
loop_
_entity.id
_entity.type
_entity.pdbx_description
1 polymer ?
#
loop_
_entity_poly.entity_id
_entity_poly.type
_entity_poly.pdbx_seq_one_letter_code
_entity_poly.pdbx_strand_id
1 'polypeptide(L)'
;MGSPEFAVPCLNMLQKETELLAVVTAPDKPAGRGKQISASAVALYAREHGLPLLQPERLKSPEFIEHLQHLNADLFVVVAFRMLPEVVWNMTAQGTLNVHASLLPQLRGAAPIQWAIAHGLKETGLTTFRLKHEIDTGDVLLQQSIPIEERETGGSLYTKLMEAAPLLLEKTLEGLARGELQPRAQEDMPVSGRLEAPKIQRHHAHLLPEMTVAQADRWVRAFNPTPGSALRLQLSNGDLIEIKIKEAKPVGSDSAPNAFRLPFADGELELLKLQPAGKGAMDAASFLRGLRHQVVGWQPLD
;
A
#
# COMPACT_ATOMS: atom_id res chain seq x y z
N MET A 1 1.10 -14.23 -9.99
CA MET A 1 0.83 -14.45 -8.55
C MET A 1 0.50 -13.12 -7.89
N GLY A 2 -0.64 -12.99 -7.22
CA GLY A 2 -1.09 -11.74 -6.60
C GLY A 2 -2.35 -11.94 -5.79
N SER A 3 -2.75 -10.97 -4.95
CA SER A 3 -3.99 -11.09 -4.18
C SER A 3 -4.84 -9.82 -4.15
N PRO A 4 -4.30 -8.62 -3.85
CA PRO A 4 -5.10 -7.41 -3.74
C PRO A 4 -5.50 -6.86 -5.12
N GLU A 5 -6.37 -5.87 -5.08
CA GLU A 5 -6.84 -5.14 -6.25
C GLU A 5 -5.69 -4.57 -7.11
N PHE A 6 -4.59 -4.17 -6.48
CA PHE A 6 -3.38 -3.68 -7.15
C PHE A 6 -2.84 -4.64 -8.24
N ALA A 7 -3.04 -5.94 -8.07
CA ALA A 7 -2.57 -6.94 -9.03
C ALA A 7 -3.51 -7.13 -10.23
N VAL A 8 -4.77 -6.71 -10.14
CA VAL A 8 -5.79 -6.99 -11.16
C VAL A 8 -5.49 -6.34 -12.52
N PRO A 9 -5.09 -5.05 -12.61
CA PRO A 9 -4.73 -4.45 -13.89
C PRO A 9 -3.55 -5.14 -14.58
N CYS A 10 -2.54 -5.55 -13.80
CA CYS A 10 -1.42 -6.35 -14.34
C CYS A 10 -1.88 -7.71 -14.84
N LEU A 11 -2.79 -8.39 -14.10
CA LEU A 11 -3.36 -9.66 -14.54
C LEU A 11 -4.14 -9.52 -15.84
N ASN A 12 -4.94 -8.46 -15.98
CA ASN A 12 -5.67 -8.17 -17.23
C ASN A 12 -4.72 -7.96 -18.42
N MET A 13 -3.61 -7.24 -18.21
CA MET A 13 -2.59 -7.08 -19.25
C MET A 13 -1.94 -8.41 -19.60
N LEU A 14 -1.49 -9.18 -18.60
CA LEU A 14 -0.87 -10.49 -18.82
C LEU A 14 -1.79 -11.47 -19.59
N GLN A 15 -3.08 -11.48 -19.29
CA GLN A 15 -4.06 -12.30 -20.01
C GLN A 15 -4.13 -11.98 -21.51
N LYS A 16 -3.91 -10.72 -21.88
CA LYS A 16 -4.00 -10.27 -23.28
C LYS A 16 -2.69 -10.44 -24.05
N GLU A 17 -1.58 -10.21 -23.38
CA GLU A 17 -0.27 -10.07 -24.03
C GLU A 17 0.62 -11.32 -23.88
N THR A 18 0.18 -12.33 -23.11
CA THR A 18 0.97 -13.55 -22.86
C THR A 18 0.13 -14.80 -22.86
N GLU A 19 0.76 -15.97 -23.00
CA GLU A 19 0.13 -17.25 -22.69
C GLU A 19 0.06 -17.41 -21.16
N LEU A 20 -1.07 -17.04 -20.57
CA LEU A 20 -1.30 -17.10 -19.14
C LEU A 20 -1.67 -18.52 -18.71
N LEU A 21 -0.71 -19.27 -18.19
CA LEU A 21 -0.88 -20.67 -17.80
C LEU A 21 -1.71 -20.86 -16.53
N ALA A 22 -1.50 -20.01 -15.51
CA ALA A 22 -2.26 -20.06 -14.27
C ALA A 22 -2.19 -18.75 -13.48
N VAL A 23 -3.20 -18.52 -12.65
CA VAL A 23 -3.29 -17.44 -11.66
C VAL A 23 -3.16 -18.05 -10.27
N VAL A 24 -2.19 -17.55 -9.48
CA VAL A 24 -2.01 -18.01 -8.11
C VAL A 24 -2.38 -16.88 -7.15
N THR A 25 -3.28 -17.18 -6.21
CA THR A 25 -3.71 -16.19 -5.19
C THR A 25 -3.89 -16.85 -3.81
N ALA A 26 -4.17 -16.01 -2.80
CA ALA A 26 -4.47 -16.52 -1.46
C ALA A 26 -5.79 -17.30 -1.45
N PRO A 27 -5.92 -18.33 -0.58
CA PRO A 27 -7.20 -19.01 -0.38
C PRO A 27 -8.28 -18.06 0.09
N ASP A 28 -9.52 -18.35 -0.26
CA ASP A 28 -10.69 -17.67 0.27
C ASP A 28 -10.75 -17.86 1.79
N LYS A 29 -11.02 -16.82 2.53
CA LYS A 29 -11.05 -16.84 4.00
C LYS A 29 -12.34 -16.24 4.54
N PRO A 30 -12.86 -16.76 5.65
CA PRO A 30 -13.93 -16.08 6.38
C PRO A 30 -13.48 -14.68 6.81
N ALA A 31 -14.21 -13.64 6.40
CA ALA A 31 -13.90 -12.25 6.73
C ALA A 31 -15.13 -11.52 7.29
N GLY A 32 -14.89 -10.49 8.10
CA GLY A 32 -15.91 -9.59 8.63
C GLY A 32 -16.79 -10.17 9.74
N ARG A 33 -17.74 -9.33 10.20
CA ARG A 33 -18.78 -9.72 11.16
C ARG A 33 -19.77 -10.62 10.42
N GLY A 34 -19.80 -11.90 10.77
CA GLY A 34 -20.67 -12.90 10.11
C GLY A 34 -19.92 -13.97 9.33
N LYS A 35 -18.58 -13.95 9.30
CA LYS A 35 -17.71 -14.98 8.68
C LYS A 35 -18.08 -15.33 7.22
N GLN A 36 -18.57 -14.37 6.44
CA GLN A 36 -18.76 -14.60 5.01
C GLN A 36 -17.41 -14.89 4.35
N ILE A 37 -17.39 -15.85 3.44
CA ILE A 37 -16.18 -16.19 2.68
C ILE A 37 -15.85 -15.01 1.78
N SER A 38 -14.67 -14.44 1.97
CA SER A 38 -14.16 -13.35 1.15
C SER A 38 -13.06 -13.87 0.24
N ALA A 39 -13.28 -13.76 -1.05
CA ALA A 39 -12.28 -14.03 -2.07
C ALA A 39 -11.36 -12.82 -2.27
N SER A 40 -10.11 -13.05 -2.70
CA SER A 40 -9.23 -11.95 -3.11
C SER A 40 -9.73 -11.31 -4.42
N ALA A 41 -9.37 -10.05 -4.68
CA ALA A 41 -9.71 -9.38 -5.93
C ALA A 41 -9.21 -10.16 -7.16
N VAL A 42 -8.01 -10.74 -7.06
CA VAL A 42 -7.43 -11.61 -8.10
C VAL A 42 -8.25 -12.89 -8.29
N ALA A 43 -8.76 -13.51 -7.21
CA ALA A 43 -9.61 -14.70 -7.34
C ALA A 43 -10.95 -14.39 -8.02
N LEU A 44 -11.56 -13.25 -7.66
CA LEU A 44 -12.80 -12.80 -8.29
C LEU A 44 -12.61 -12.57 -9.79
N TYR A 45 -11.56 -11.83 -10.16
CA TYR A 45 -11.21 -11.57 -11.54
C TYR A 45 -10.95 -12.89 -12.33
N ALA A 46 -10.15 -13.79 -11.75
CA ALA A 46 -9.81 -15.05 -12.42
C ALA A 46 -11.06 -15.93 -12.68
N ARG A 47 -11.99 -15.98 -11.72
CA ARG A 47 -13.26 -16.72 -11.88
C ARG A 47 -14.17 -16.10 -12.94
N GLU A 48 -14.31 -14.77 -12.92
CA GLU A 48 -15.11 -14.03 -13.90
C GLU A 48 -14.63 -14.25 -15.33
N HIS A 49 -13.30 -14.38 -15.52
CA HIS A 49 -12.69 -14.56 -16.84
C HIS A 49 -12.34 -16.02 -17.18
N GLY A 50 -12.77 -16.98 -16.36
CA GLY A 50 -12.53 -18.40 -16.61
C GLY A 50 -11.05 -18.82 -16.61
N LEU A 51 -10.18 -18.08 -15.88
CA LEU A 51 -8.75 -18.34 -15.85
C LEU A 51 -8.41 -19.51 -14.91
N PRO A 52 -7.41 -20.35 -15.25
CA PRO A 52 -6.91 -21.38 -14.35
C PRO A 52 -6.47 -20.79 -13.01
N LEU A 53 -7.13 -21.18 -11.91
CA LEU A 53 -6.93 -20.56 -10.59
C LEU A 53 -6.37 -21.56 -9.57
N LEU A 54 -5.25 -21.22 -8.97
CA LEU A 54 -4.61 -21.98 -7.90
C LEU A 54 -4.65 -21.18 -6.60
N GLN A 55 -5.16 -21.79 -5.53
CA GLN A 55 -5.29 -21.16 -4.21
C GLN A 55 -4.66 -22.02 -3.11
N PRO A 56 -3.33 -22.25 -3.15
CA PRO A 56 -2.66 -23.11 -2.18
C PRO A 56 -2.70 -22.51 -0.77
N GLU A 57 -3.06 -23.31 0.22
CA GLU A 57 -2.93 -22.90 1.63
C GLU A 57 -1.44 -22.73 2.00
N ARG A 58 -0.62 -23.68 1.56
CA ARG A 58 0.82 -23.70 1.79
C ARG A 58 1.59 -23.69 0.49
N LEU A 59 2.40 -22.64 0.29
CA LEU A 59 3.25 -22.51 -0.91
C LEU A 59 4.38 -23.54 -1.01
N LYS A 60 4.63 -24.29 0.07
CA LYS A 60 5.63 -25.37 0.12
C LYS A 60 5.00 -26.77 0.03
N SER A 61 3.69 -26.89 -0.20
CA SER A 61 3.08 -28.23 -0.33
C SER A 61 3.60 -28.92 -1.59
N PRO A 62 3.92 -30.23 -1.51
CA PRO A 62 4.42 -30.99 -2.64
C PRO A 62 3.48 -30.92 -3.86
N GLU A 63 2.19 -31.03 -3.64
CA GLU A 63 1.17 -31.00 -4.71
C GLU A 63 1.17 -29.67 -5.47
N PHE A 64 1.36 -28.56 -4.77
CA PHE A 64 1.43 -27.24 -5.39
C PHE A 64 2.73 -27.06 -6.18
N ILE A 65 3.86 -27.51 -5.63
CA ILE A 65 5.16 -27.47 -6.31
C ILE A 65 5.12 -28.31 -7.58
N GLU A 66 4.64 -29.54 -7.49
CA GLU A 66 4.49 -30.46 -8.63
C GLU A 66 3.57 -29.85 -9.70
N HIS A 67 2.44 -29.27 -9.29
CA HIS A 67 1.53 -28.59 -10.22
C HIS A 67 2.23 -27.44 -10.97
N LEU A 68 2.97 -26.58 -10.27
CA LEU A 68 3.73 -25.49 -10.89
C LEU A 68 4.79 -26.00 -11.86
N GLN A 69 5.48 -27.09 -11.52
CA GLN A 69 6.48 -27.73 -12.40
C GLN A 69 5.85 -28.23 -13.69
N HIS A 70 4.68 -28.87 -13.61
CA HIS A 70 3.97 -29.38 -14.80
C HIS A 70 3.47 -28.27 -15.74
N LEU A 71 3.24 -27.06 -15.24
CA LEU A 71 2.90 -25.92 -16.09
C LEU A 71 4.05 -25.51 -17.01
N ASN A 72 5.29 -25.88 -16.68
CA ASN A 72 6.48 -25.54 -17.45
C ASN A 72 6.54 -24.07 -17.90
N ALA A 73 6.23 -23.15 -16.99
CA ALA A 73 6.21 -21.72 -17.26
C ALA A 73 7.63 -21.17 -17.46
N ASP A 74 7.83 -20.29 -18.43
CA ASP A 74 9.10 -19.61 -18.66
C ASP A 74 9.44 -18.61 -17.56
N LEU A 75 8.42 -17.93 -17.02
CA LEU A 75 8.55 -16.82 -16.08
C LEU A 75 7.41 -16.82 -15.08
N PHE A 76 7.69 -16.48 -13.83
CA PHE A 76 6.66 -16.11 -12.87
C PHE A 76 6.61 -14.59 -12.69
N VAL A 77 5.40 -14.05 -12.64
CA VAL A 77 5.15 -12.64 -12.33
C VAL A 77 4.44 -12.54 -10.99
N VAL A 78 4.97 -11.70 -10.10
CA VAL A 78 4.43 -11.43 -8.77
C VAL A 78 4.02 -9.97 -8.66
N VAL A 79 2.82 -9.72 -8.19
CA VAL A 79 2.32 -8.36 -7.89
C VAL A 79 1.57 -8.41 -6.57
N ALA A 80 2.12 -7.80 -5.54
CA ALA A 80 1.52 -7.72 -4.21
C ALA A 80 1.03 -9.09 -3.70
N PHE A 81 1.96 -9.99 -3.43
CA PHE A 81 1.68 -11.34 -2.94
C PHE A 81 2.40 -11.62 -1.62
N ARG A 82 2.06 -12.73 -0.98
CA ARG A 82 2.79 -13.24 0.18
C ARG A 82 4.19 -13.72 -0.23
N MET A 83 5.13 -13.74 0.74
CA MET A 83 6.50 -14.20 0.49
C MET A 83 6.53 -15.59 -0.14
N LEU A 84 7.20 -15.71 -1.27
CA LEU A 84 7.40 -16.96 -1.98
C LEU A 84 8.60 -17.72 -1.38
N PRO A 85 8.49 -19.03 -1.17
CA PRO A 85 9.65 -19.85 -0.82
C PRO A 85 10.58 -19.99 -2.03
N GLU A 86 11.86 -20.20 -1.77
CA GLU A 86 12.90 -20.31 -2.80
C GLU A 86 12.59 -21.39 -3.84
N VAL A 87 12.11 -22.54 -3.43
CA VAL A 87 11.68 -23.63 -4.33
C VAL A 87 10.62 -23.19 -5.35
N VAL A 88 9.88 -22.12 -5.07
CA VAL A 88 8.89 -21.55 -6.01
C VAL A 88 9.49 -20.45 -6.84
N TRP A 89 10.09 -19.41 -6.21
CA TRP A 89 10.55 -18.24 -6.98
C TRP A 89 11.77 -18.53 -7.85
N ASN A 90 12.51 -19.59 -7.60
CA ASN A 90 13.67 -20.01 -8.39
C ASN A 90 13.35 -21.18 -9.36
N MET A 91 12.07 -21.45 -9.61
CA MET A 91 11.65 -22.63 -10.39
C MET A 91 11.78 -22.45 -11.89
N THR A 92 11.50 -21.26 -12.40
CA THR A 92 11.45 -21.00 -13.84
C THR A 92 12.80 -20.59 -14.41
N ALA A 93 13.04 -20.88 -15.69
CA ALA A 93 14.30 -20.58 -16.37
C ALA A 93 14.64 -19.08 -16.38
N GLN A 94 13.62 -18.23 -16.52
CA GLN A 94 13.79 -16.78 -16.49
C GLN A 94 13.62 -16.17 -15.08
N GLY A 95 13.44 -17.03 -14.06
CA GLY A 95 13.24 -16.61 -12.68
C GLY A 95 11.86 -16.01 -12.40
N THR A 96 11.74 -15.26 -11.34
CA THR A 96 10.49 -14.62 -10.93
C THR A 96 10.65 -13.10 -10.92
N LEU A 97 9.73 -12.43 -11.57
CA LEU A 97 9.63 -10.97 -11.68
C LEU A 97 8.65 -10.45 -10.64
N ASN A 98 9.00 -9.36 -9.97
CA ASN A 98 8.08 -8.64 -9.08
C ASN A 98 7.88 -7.20 -9.55
N VAL A 99 6.66 -6.68 -9.35
CA VAL A 99 6.33 -5.26 -9.48
C VAL A 99 6.20 -4.67 -8.10
N HIS A 100 7.11 -3.77 -7.74
CA HIS A 100 7.16 -3.09 -6.44
C HIS A 100 6.77 -1.62 -6.56
N ALA A 101 5.99 -1.15 -5.59
CA ALA A 101 5.41 0.20 -5.62
C ALA A 101 6.34 1.26 -5.02
N SER A 102 7.62 1.25 -5.40
CA SER A 102 8.59 2.31 -5.10
C SER A 102 9.70 2.35 -6.15
N LEU A 103 10.58 3.35 -6.06
CA LEU A 103 11.84 3.41 -6.78
C LEU A 103 12.92 2.70 -5.94
N LEU A 104 13.05 1.37 -6.10
CA LEU A 104 14.08 0.61 -5.42
C LEU A 104 15.49 1.16 -5.71
N PRO A 105 16.41 1.18 -4.73
CA PRO A 105 16.39 0.49 -3.44
C PRO A 105 15.66 1.23 -2.32
N GLN A 106 14.97 2.32 -2.59
CA GLN A 106 14.16 3.04 -1.60
C GLN A 106 12.87 2.30 -1.30
N LEU A 107 12.46 2.31 -0.02
CA LEU A 107 11.19 1.79 0.45
C LEU A 107 11.00 0.29 0.15
N ARG A 108 12.05 -0.52 0.37
CA ARG A 108 11.91 -1.97 0.43
C ARG A 108 10.93 -2.34 1.53
N GLY A 109 10.05 -3.31 1.30
CA GLY A 109 9.13 -3.83 2.30
C GLY A 109 7.66 -3.77 1.92
N ALA A 110 6.79 -3.91 2.92
CA ALA A 110 5.39 -4.27 2.72
C ALA A 110 4.44 -3.09 2.42
N ALA A 111 4.85 -1.83 2.66
CA ALA A 111 3.95 -0.68 2.56
C ALA A 111 4.60 0.57 1.94
N PRO A 112 5.27 0.46 0.77
CA PRO A 112 6.04 1.55 0.19
C PRO A 112 5.21 2.80 -0.10
N ILE A 113 3.95 2.64 -0.47
CA ILE A 113 3.04 3.73 -0.84
C ILE A 113 2.79 4.68 0.33
N GLN A 114 2.41 4.13 1.50
CA GLN A 114 2.15 4.91 2.70
C GLN A 114 3.43 5.58 3.20
N TRP A 115 4.53 4.84 3.23
CA TRP A 115 5.79 5.37 3.72
C TRP A 115 6.38 6.45 2.80
N ALA A 116 6.14 6.41 1.50
CA ALA A 116 6.54 7.49 0.60
C ALA A 116 5.94 8.85 1.02
N ILE A 117 4.64 8.87 1.33
CA ILE A 117 3.97 10.09 1.80
C ILE A 117 4.40 10.46 3.23
N ALA A 118 4.46 9.49 4.14
CA ALA A 118 4.85 9.73 5.53
C ALA A 118 6.25 10.34 5.63
N HIS A 119 7.21 9.86 4.85
CA HIS A 119 8.55 10.41 4.76
C HIS A 119 8.62 11.75 4.01
N GLY A 120 7.53 12.20 3.38
CA GLY A 120 7.47 13.47 2.67
C GLY A 120 8.22 13.48 1.34
N LEU A 121 8.34 12.33 0.70
CA LEU A 121 8.94 12.23 -0.63
C LEU A 121 8.10 13.02 -1.63
N LYS A 122 8.77 13.63 -2.61
CA LYS A 122 8.14 14.38 -3.69
C LYS A 122 7.84 13.52 -4.90
N GLU A 123 8.48 12.35 -4.98
CA GLU A 123 8.24 11.35 -6.00
C GLU A 123 8.39 9.96 -5.39
N THR A 124 7.75 9.00 -6.01
CA THR A 124 7.92 7.57 -5.81
C THR A 124 7.88 6.92 -7.18
N GLY A 125 7.48 5.67 -7.28
CA GLY A 125 7.34 5.04 -8.58
C GLY A 125 7.05 3.57 -8.50
N LEU A 126 7.36 2.91 -9.59
CA LEU A 126 7.25 1.48 -9.76
C LEU A 126 8.61 0.93 -10.17
N THR A 127 8.94 -0.24 -9.68
CA THR A 127 10.13 -0.98 -10.07
C THR A 127 9.76 -2.41 -10.44
N THR A 128 10.18 -2.88 -11.61
CA THR A 128 10.21 -4.30 -11.92
C THR A 128 11.61 -4.83 -11.63
N PHE A 129 11.69 -5.97 -10.94
CA PHE A 129 12.96 -6.56 -10.53
C PHE A 129 12.85 -8.09 -10.42
N ARG A 130 13.97 -8.81 -10.49
CA ARG A 130 14.04 -10.26 -10.28
C ARG A 130 14.08 -10.57 -8.79
N LEU A 131 13.29 -11.54 -8.33
CA LEU A 131 13.33 -11.96 -6.93
C LEU A 131 14.68 -12.60 -6.59
N LYS A 132 15.14 -12.30 -5.37
CA LYS A 132 16.26 -12.94 -4.68
C LYS A 132 15.83 -13.38 -3.29
N HIS A 133 16.73 -14.00 -2.55
CA HIS A 133 16.43 -14.52 -1.21
C HIS A 133 15.96 -13.44 -0.24
N GLU A 134 16.63 -12.30 -0.23
CA GLU A 134 16.29 -11.17 0.63
C GLU A 134 15.15 -10.35 0.05
N ILE A 135 14.30 -9.80 0.94
CA ILE A 135 13.10 -9.05 0.55
C ILE A 135 13.49 -7.82 -0.27
N ASP A 136 12.94 -7.73 -1.47
CA ASP A 136 13.02 -6.59 -2.39
C ASP A 136 14.46 -6.14 -2.71
N THR A 137 15.45 -7.07 -2.68
CA THR A 137 16.87 -6.77 -2.96
C THR A 137 17.34 -7.17 -4.36
N GLY A 138 16.50 -7.84 -5.13
CA GLY A 138 16.87 -8.35 -6.44
C GLY A 138 17.18 -7.27 -7.48
N ASP A 139 17.79 -7.70 -8.58
CA ASP A 139 18.29 -6.78 -9.61
C ASP A 139 17.14 -6.09 -10.34
N VAL A 140 17.22 -4.78 -10.42
CA VAL A 140 16.24 -3.91 -11.07
C VAL A 140 16.32 -4.08 -12.59
N LEU A 141 15.15 -4.21 -13.21
CA LEU A 141 15.00 -4.29 -14.66
C LEU A 141 14.56 -2.96 -15.25
N LEU A 142 13.42 -2.43 -14.80
CA LEU A 142 12.91 -1.12 -15.20
C LEU A 142 12.36 -0.36 -13.99
N GLN A 143 12.37 0.96 -14.10
CA GLN A 143 11.73 1.86 -13.14
C GLN A 143 10.94 2.94 -13.86
N GLN A 144 9.86 3.35 -13.23
CA GLN A 144 9.06 4.49 -13.65
C GLN A 144 8.84 5.41 -12.46
N SER A 145 9.35 6.65 -12.54
CA SER A 145 9.10 7.68 -11.53
C SER A 145 7.69 8.24 -11.68
N ILE A 146 7.05 8.52 -10.55
CA ILE A 146 5.69 9.05 -10.44
C ILE A 146 5.70 10.14 -9.37
N PRO A 147 5.28 11.39 -9.69
CA PRO A 147 5.23 12.47 -8.73
C PRO A 147 4.16 12.22 -7.67
N ILE A 148 4.45 12.66 -6.43
CA ILE A 148 3.50 12.71 -5.31
C ILE A 148 3.01 14.14 -5.20
N GLU A 149 1.73 14.35 -5.47
CA GLU A 149 1.10 15.67 -5.40
C GLU A 149 1.02 16.17 -3.95
N GLU A 150 0.93 17.49 -3.78
CA GLU A 150 0.96 18.12 -2.46
C GLU A 150 -0.08 17.56 -1.49
N ARG A 151 -1.29 17.29 -1.98
CA ARG A 151 -2.40 16.74 -1.18
C ARG A 151 -2.65 15.26 -1.42
N GLU A 152 -1.68 14.55 -2.04
CA GLU A 152 -1.77 13.10 -2.29
C GLU A 152 -2.01 12.32 -1.00
N THR A 153 -2.93 11.35 -1.06
CA THR A 153 -3.22 10.42 0.04
C THR A 153 -2.68 9.03 -0.28
N GLY A 154 -2.53 8.17 0.73
CA GLY A 154 -2.16 6.77 0.50
C GLY A 154 -3.13 6.06 -0.46
N GLY A 155 -4.42 6.40 -0.40
CA GLY A 155 -5.43 5.84 -1.30
C GLY A 155 -5.32 6.35 -2.74
N SER A 156 -5.16 7.66 -2.95
CA SER A 156 -5.03 8.21 -4.31
C SER A 156 -3.72 7.77 -4.97
N LEU A 157 -2.61 7.77 -4.21
CA LEU A 157 -1.33 7.29 -4.71
C LEU A 157 -1.37 5.78 -5.04
N TYR A 158 -2.08 4.98 -4.23
CA TYR A 158 -2.31 3.57 -4.52
C TYR A 158 -2.99 3.37 -5.87
N THR A 159 -4.07 4.12 -6.14
CA THR A 159 -4.78 4.06 -7.42
C THR A 159 -3.88 4.49 -8.59
N LYS A 160 -3.16 5.59 -8.45
CA LYS A 160 -2.23 6.12 -9.46
C LYS A 160 -1.14 5.11 -9.83
N LEU A 161 -0.53 4.46 -8.83
CA LEU A 161 0.49 3.44 -9.05
C LEU A 161 -0.10 2.14 -9.62
N MET A 162 -1.29 1.74 -9.17
CA MET A 162 -2.01 0.58 -9.68
C MET A 162 -2.33 0.71 -11.18
N GLU A 163 -2.74 1.89 -11.62
CA GLU A 163 -3.06 2.18 -13.01
C GLU A 163 -1.80 2.23 -13.90
N ALA A 164 -0.66 2.65 -13.35
CA ALA A 164 0.60 2.72 -14.08
C ALA A 164 1.34 1.38 -14.18
N ALA A 165 1.09 0.45 -13.26
CA ALA A 165 1.84 -0.80 -13.14
C ALA A 165 1.77 -1.71 -14.39
N PRO A 166 0.63 -1.86 -15.09
CA PRO A 166 0.57 -2.69 -16.30
C PRO A 166 1.53 -2.25 -17.39
N LEU A 167 1.61 -0.95 -17.66
CA LEU A 167 2.48 -0.41 -18.71
C LEU A 167 3.97 -0.65 -18.41
N LEU A 168 4.39 -0.52 -17.16
CA LEU A 168 5.77 -0.82 -16.78
C LEU A 168 6.06 -2.31 -16.92
N LEU A 169 5.12 -3.16 -16.50
CA LEU A 169 5.26 -4.62 -16.62
C LEU A 169 5.31 -5.06 -18.08
N GLU A 170 4.45 -4.53 -18.94
CA GLU A 170 4.43 -4.79 -20.38
C GLU A 170 5.79 -4.47 -21.03
N LYS A 171 6.29 -3.23 -20.81
CA LYS A 171 7.62 -2.82 -21.30
C LYS A 171 8.75 -3.72 -20.78
N THR A 172 8.62 -4.20 -19.54
CA THR A 172 9.60 -5.13 -18.98
C THR A 172 9.58 -6.47 -19.69
N LEU A 173 8.40 -7.02 -19.95
CA LEU A 173 8.26 -8.30 -20.66
C LEU A 173 8.76 -8.20 -22.10
N GLU A 174 8.41 -7.14 -22.82
CA GLU A 174 8.91 -6.88 -24.17
C GLU A 174 10.44 -6.77 -24.20
N GLY A 175 11.02 -5.98 -23.31
CA GLY A 175 12.46 -5.79 -23.23
C GLY A 175 13.22 -7.08 -22.85
N LEU A 176 12.63 -7.92 -21.99
CA LEU A 176 13.16 -9.25 -21.68
C LEU A 176 13.10 -10.18 -22.92
N ALA A 177 11.98 -10.20 -23.63
CA ALA A 177 11.81 -11.02 -24.82
C ALA A 177 12.79 -10.65 -25.95
N ARG A 178 13.13 -9.37 -26.06
CA ARG A 178 14.11 -8.86 -27.03
C ARG A 178 15.57 -8.95 -26.56
N GLY A 179 15.81 -9.31 -25.28
CA GLY A 179 17.15 -9.31 -24.70
C GLY A 179 17.77 -7.93 -24.53
N GLU A 180 16.94 -6.88 -24.48
CA GLU A 180 17.37 -5.47 -24.41
C GLU A 180 17.60 -4.98 -22.96
N LEU A 181 17.02 -5.67 -21.96
CA LEU A 181 17.13 -5.28 -20.57
C LEU A 181 18.39 -5.84 -19.92
N GLN A 182 19.16 -4.96 -19.31
CA GLN A 182 20.31 -5.31 -18.48
C GLN A 182 19.92 -5.14 -16.99
N PRO A 183 19.86 -6.24 -16.22
CA PRO A 183 19.60 -6.17 -14.80
C PRO A 183 20.65 -5.30 -14.09
N ARG A 184 20.22 -4.42 -13.17
CA ARG A 184 21.12 -3.56 -12.38
C ARG A 184 21.04 -3.97 -10.91
N ALA A 185 22.19 -4.29 -10.32
CA ALA A 185 22.28 -4.54 -8.90
C ALA A 185 21.87 -3.28 -8.11
N GLN A 186 21.05 -3.45 -7.07
CA GLN A 186 20.59 -2.30 -6.27
C GLN A 186 21.70 -1.65 -5.45
N GLU A 187 22.78 -2.39 -5.18
CA GLU A 187 23.97 -1.89 -4.49
C GLU A 187 24.72 -0.84 -5.32
N ASP A 188 24.64 -0.93 -6.64
CA ASP A 188 25.28 -0.01 -7.58
C ASP A 188 24.43 1.23 -7.88
N MET A 189 23.22 1.29 -7.32
CA MET A 189 22.31 2.41 -7.57
C MET A 189 22.55 3.54 -6.55
N PRO A 190 22.72 4.80 -7.01
CA PRO A 190 22.94 5.91 -6.10
C PRO A 190 21.71 6.16 -5.23
N VAL A 191 21.91 6.18 -3.91
CA VAL A 191 20.85 6.43 -2.94
C VAL A 191 21.34 7.33 -1.83
N SER A 192 20.65 8.44 -1.61
CA SER A 192 20.87 9.32 -0.46
C SER A 192 20.06 8.82 0.74
N GLY A 193 20.64 7.93 1.53
CA GLY A 193 19.97 7.28 2.67
C GLY A 193 18.93 6.25 2.22
N ARG A 194 18.86 5.11 2.89
CA ARG A 194 17.84 4.09 2.62
C ARG A 194 16.66 4.27 3.57
N LEU A 195 15.48 4.45 3.00
CA LEU A 195 14.22 4.42 3.73
C LEU A 195 13.62 3.02 3.59
N GLU A 196 13.12 2.50 4.70
CA GLU A 196 12.43 1.21 4.75
C GLU A 196 10.92 1.41 4.74
N ALA A 197 10.19 0.41 4.25
CA ALA A 197 8.73 0.42 4.20
C ALA A 197 8.12 -0.76 4.97
N PRO A 198 8.28 -0.82 6.30
CA PRO A 198 7.77 -1.92 7.10
C PRO A 198 6.25 -2.02 7.00
N LYS A 199 5.73 -3.21 7.29
CA LYS A 199 4.29 -3.45 7.36
C LYS A 199 3.63 -2.48 8.33
N ILE A 200 2.59 -1.79 7.86
CA ILE A 200 1.81 -0.86 8.70
C ILE A 200 1.08 -1.63 9.79
N GLN A 201 1.32 -1.23 11.03
CA GLN A 201 0.59 -1.63 12.22
C GLN A 201 -0.25 -0.46 12.74
N ARG A 202 -1.20 -0.71 13.63
CA ARG A 202 -2.10 0.35 14.13
C ARG A 202 -1.35 1.53 14.73
N HIS A 203 -0.34 1.27 15.56
CA HIS A 203 0.43 2.31 16.23
C HIS A 203 1.20 3.23 15.26
N HIS A 204 1.58 2.74 14.08
CA HIS A 204 2.21 3.59 13.07
C HIS A 204 1.31 4.73 12.57
N ALA A 205 0.00 4.57 12.66
CA ALA A 205 -0.95 5.59 12.24
C ALA A 205 -1.43 6.51 13.39
N HIS A 206 -0.92 6.33 14.60
CA HIS A 206 -1.25 7.22 15.72
C HIS A 206 -0.57 8.57 15.52
N LEU A 207 -1.29 9.65 15.82
CA LEU A 207 -0.71 10.97 15.90
C LEU A 207 -0.12 11.18 17.29
N LEU A 208 1.02 11.88 17.36
CA LEU A 208 1.74 12.15 18.58
C LEU A 208 1.90 13.68 18.76
N PRO A 209 1.74 14.22 19.98
CA PRO A 209 1.81 15.66 20.20
C PRO A 209 3.15 16.31 19.83
N GLU A 210 4.23 15.54 19.89
CA GLU A 210 5.59 15.96 19.52
C GLU A 210 5.83 16.04 18.01
N MET A 211 4.92 15.58 17.18
CA MET A 211 5.01 15.75 15.72
C MET A 211 4.92 17.23 15.35
N THR A 212 5.65 17.64 14.32
CA THR A 212 5.39 18.91 13.65
C THR A 212 4.06 18.86 12.91
N VAL A 213 3.43 20.01 12.68
CA VAL A 213 2.19 20.10 11.88
C VAL A 213 2.38 19.45 10.51
N ALA A 214 3.53 19.67 9.88
CA ALA A 214 3.85 19.07 8.60
C ALA A 214 3.97 17.54 8.65
N GLN A 215 4.51 16.99 9.74
CA GLN A 215 4.52 15.53 9.96
C GLN A 215 3.11 15.00 10.19
N ALA A 216 2.31 15.62 11.05
CA ALA A 216 0.94 15.21 11.34
C ALA A 216 0.06 15.24 10.08
N ASP A 217 0.17 16.27 9.24
CA ASP A 217 -0.53 16.35 7.95
C ASP A 217 -0.13 15.17 7.03
N ARG A 218 1.17 14.91 6.88
CA ARG A 218 1.63 13.75 6.08
C ARG A 218 1.12 12.43 6.63
N TRP A 219 1.10 12.25 7.95
CA TRP A 219 0.57 11.06 8.62
C TRP A 219 -0.90 10.83 8.29
N VAL A 220 -1.72 11.89 8.42
CA VAL A 220 -3.14 11.82 8.05
C VAL A 220 -3.31 11.40 6.61
N ARG A 221 -2.56 11.98 5.68
CA ARG A 221 -2.64 11.64 4.25
C ARG A 221 -2.09 10.25 3.94
N ALA A 222 -0.94 9.90 4.48
CA ALA A 222 -0.29 8.60 4.25
C ALA A 222 -1.18 7.41 4.62
N PHE A 223 -1.85 7.51 5.77
CA PHE A 223 -2.67 6.43 6.29
C PHE A 223 -4.16 6.54 5.93
N ASN A 224 -4.55 7.46 5.08
CA ASN A 224 -5.91 7.57 4.57
C ASN A 224 -6.04 6.78 3.24
N PRO A 225 -7.04 5.92 3.05
CA PRO A 225 -8.18 5.64 3.96
C PRO A 225 -7.88 4.62 5.07
N THR A 226 -6.80 3.84 4.97
CA THR A 226 -6.51 2.70 5.84
C THR A 226 -5.04 2.70 6.28
N PRO A 227 -4.76 2.48 7.59
CA PRO A 227 -5.70 2.21 8.68
C PRO A 227 -6.48 3.43 9.18
N GLY A 228 -6.10 4.64 8.77
CA GLY A 228 -6.59 5.93 9.23
C GLY A 228 -5.84 6.42 10.47
N SER A 229 -5.35 7.65 10.45
CA SER A 229 -4.71 8.29 11.60
C SER A 229 -5.72 8.52 12.72
N ALA A 230 -5.34 8.19 13.95
CA ALA A 230 -6.26 8.19 15.07
C ALA A 230 -5.64 8.81 16.33
N LEU A 231 -6.52 9.37 17.17
CA LEU A 231 -6.20 9.93 18.49
C LEU A 231 -7.44 9.89 19.40
N ARG A 232 -7.29 10.26 20.68
CA ARG A 232 -8.39 10.48 21.61
C ARG A 232 -8.55 11.98 21.92
N LEU A 233 -9.75 12.48 21.76
CA LEU A 233 -10.14 13.81 22.24
C LEU A 233 -10.51 13.75 23.71
N GLN A 234 -10.09 14.72 24.48
CA GLN A 234 -10.42 14.90 25.89
C GLN A 234 -11.52 15.95 26.03
N LEU A 235 -12.62 15.60 26.66
CA LEU A 235 -13.74 16.52 26.89
C LEU A 235 -13.68 17.16 28.27
N SER A 236 -14.35 18.30 28.43
CA SER A 236 -14.41 19.09 29.68
C SER A 236 -15.03 18.33 30.86
N ASN A 237 -15.78 17.28 30.63
CA ASN A 237 -16.32 16.39 31.67
C ASN A 237 -15.41 15.19 31.99
N GLY A 238 -14.22 15.11 31.38
CA GLY A 238 -13.25 14.03 31.56
C GLY A 238 -13.43 12.84 30.61
N ASP A 239 -14.48 12.78 29.81
CA ASP A 239 -14.68 11.72 28.83
C ASP A 239 -13.63 11.76 27.72
N LEU A 240 -13.30 10.58 27.19
CA LEU A 240 -12.41 10.41 26.04
C LEU A 240 -13.19 9.91 24.83
N ILE A 241 -12.99 10.55 23.68
CA ILE A 241 -13.57 10.13 22.40
C ILE A 241 -12.47 9.73 21.43
N GLU A 242 -12.43 8.47 21.02
CA GLU A 242 -11.55 8.04 19.93
C GLU A 242 -12.09 8.53 18.60
N ILE A 243 -11.25 9.19 17.82
CA ILE A 243 -11.55 9.61 16.45
C ILE A 243 -10.47 9.14 15.49
N LYS A 244 -10.89 8.86 14.25
CA LYS A 244 -10.01 8.77 13.09
C LYS A 244 -10.11 10.06 12.30
N ILE A 245 -8.96 10.65 11.98
CA ILE A 245 -8.90 11.83 11.12
C ILE A 245 -8.90 11.35 9.67
N LYS A 246 -9.81 11.87 8.88
CA LYS A 246 -9.95 11.54 7.45
C LYS A 246 -9.37 12.61 6.56
N GLU A 247 -9.44 13.88 7.00
CA GLU A 247 -8.92 15.00 6.25
C GLU A 247 -8.52 16.09 7.23
N ALA A 248 -7.35 16.66 7.03
CA ALA A 248 -6.81 17.77 7.79
C ALA A 248 -5.92 18.64 6.91
N LYS A 249 -5.59 19.84 7.37
CA LYS A 249 -4.61 20.74 6.75
C LYS A 249 -3.87 21.54 7.81
N PRO A 250 -2.64 21.99 7.56
CA PRO A 250 -2.01 23.02 8.37
C PRO A 250 -2.89 24.26 8.46
N VAL A 251 -2.94 24.90 9.62
CA VAL A 251 -3.65 26.18 9.79
C VAL A 251 -2.98 27.23 8.91
N GLY A 252 -3.79 27.90 8.11
CA GLY A 252 -3.36 28.96 7.18
C GLY A 252 -4.27 30.17 7.21
N SER A 253 -4.01 31.15 6.37
CA SER A 253 -4.81 32.38 6.24
C SER A 253 -6.26 32.14 5.79
N ASP A 254 -6.52 30.99 5.19
CA ASP A 254 -7.84 30.53 4.75
C ASP A 254 -8.62 29.75 5.81
N SER A 255 -8.02 29.52 6.98
CA SER A 255 -8.65 28.78 8.08
C SER A 255 -9.72 29.64 8.78
N ALA A 256 -10.93 29.08 8.94
CA ALA A 256 -12.01 29.78 9.62
C ALA A 256 -11.65 30.06 11.11
N PRO A 257 -12.12 31.18 11.70
CA PRO A 257 -11.80 31.51 13.10
C PRO A 257 -12.24 30.44 14.10
N ASN A 258 -13.33 29.73 13.83
CA ASN A 258 -13.92 28.68 14.66
C ASN A 258 -13.63 27.26 14.12
N ALA A 259 -12.62 27.10 13.30
CA ALA A 259 -12.19 25.80 12.80
C ALA A 259 -11.76 24.88 13.95
N PHE A 260 -12.00 23.58 13.79
CA PHE A 260 -11.53 22.59 14.77
C PHE A 260 -10.02 22.38 14.60
N ARG A 261 -9.25 22.80 15.59
CA ARG A 261 -7.79 22.77 15.56
C ARG A 261 -7.25 21.90 16.67
N LEU A 262 -6.16 21.22 16.39
CA LEU A 262 -5.40 20.47 17.38
C LEU A 262 -3.95 20.97 17.42
N PRO A 263 -3.38 21.24 18.62
CA PRO A 263 -2.02 21.68 18.77
C PRO A 263 -1.03 20.53 18.53
N PHE A 264 0.10 20.86 17.91
CA PHE A 264 1.28 20.04 17.70
C PHE A 264 2.54 20.82 18.10
N ALA A 265 3.75 20.22 17.92
CA ALA A 265 4.98 20.81 18.42
C ALA A 265 5.30 22.23 17.91
N ASP A 266 4.90 22.58 16.68
CA ASP A 266 5.26 23.84 16.02
C ASP A 266 4.06 24.62 15.49
N GLY A 267 2.82 24.26 15.89
CA GLY A 267 1.62 24.95 15.43
C GLY A 267 0.36 24.12 15.59
N GLU A 268 -0.62 24.37 14.75
CA GLU A 268 -1.92 23.71 14.81
C GLU A 268 -2.31 23.06 13.49
N LEU A 269 -2.98 21.91 13.57
CA LEU A 269 -3.58 21.20 12.45
C LEU A 269 -5.10 21.43 12.49
N GLU A 270 -5.67 21.93 11.40
CA GLU A 270 -7.11 22.06 11.22
C GLU A 270 -7.70 20.73 10.75
N LEU A 271 -8.67 20.20 11.50
CA LEU A 271 -9.43 19.01 11.12
C LEU A 271 -10.59 19.41 10.23
N LEU A 272 -10.68 18.79 9.05
CA LEU A 272 -11.77 19.03 8.09
C LEU A 272 -12.81 17.92 8.16
N LYS A 273 -12.37 16.65 8.21
CA LYS A 273 -13.23 15.47 8.25
C LYS A 273 -12.69 14.44 9.23
N LEU A 274 -13.57 13.88 10.02
CA LEU A 274 -13.21 12.89 11.03
C LEU A 274 -14.29 11.80 11.15
N GLN A 275 -13.94 10.74 11.85
CA GLN A 275 -14.83 9.62 12.12
C GLN A 275 -14.72 9.21 13.58
N PRO A 276 -15.73 9.50 14.43
CA PRO A 276 -15.78 8.99 15.80
C PRO A 276 -15.94 7.46 15.82
N ALA A 277 -15.43 6.82 16.86
CA ALA A 277 -15.59 5.38 17.04
C ALA A 277 -17.07 4.96 16.96
N GLY A 278 -17.36 3.93 16.15
CA GLY A 278 -18.71 3.40 15.95
C GLY A 278 -19.65 4.26 15.11
N LYS A 279 -19.18 5.38 14.54
CA LYS A 279 -20.00 6.28 13.70
C LYS A 279 -19.46 6.36 12.27
N GLY A 280 -20.23 6.96 11.37
CA GLY A 280 -19.81 7.33 10.03
C GLY A 280 -18.83 8.52 10.04
N ALA A 281 -18.11 8.72 8.93
CA ALA A 281 -17.32 9.91 8.73
C ALA A 281 -18.20 11.15 8.58
N MET A 282 -17.77 12.29 9.15
CA MET A 282 -18.50 13.56 9.13
C MET A 282 -17.53 14.74 9.08
N ASP A 283 -18.02 15.90 8.70
CA ASP A 283 -17.23 17.14 8.81
C ASP A 283 -16.98 17.54 10.27
N ALA A 284 -15.84 18.16 10.50
CA ALA A 284 -15.40 18.51 11.85
C ALA A 284 -16.32 19.53 12.54
N ALA A 285 -16.90 20.47 11.79
CA ALA A 285 -17.82 21.45 12.34
C ALA A 285 -19.13 20.81 12.82
N SER A 286 -19.69 19.85 12.06
CA SER A 286 -20.85 19.07 12.47
C SER A 286 -20.58 18.21 13.70
N PHE A 287 -19.37 17.63 13.78
CA PHE A 287 -18.95 16.91 14.98
C PHE A 287 -18.96 17.81 16.23
N LEU A 288 -18.33 19.00 16.15
CA LEU A 288 -18.28 19.94 17.28
C LEU A 288 -19.69 20.40 17.71
N ARG A 289 -20.58 20.71 16.75
CA ARG A 289 -21.97 21.11 17.07
C ARG A 289 -22.77 19.99 17.78
N GLY A 290 -22.41 18.74 17.52
CA GLY A 290 -23.05 17.58 18.13
C GLY A 290 -22.53 17.19 19.52
N LEU A 291 -21.44 17.83 19.97
CA LEU A 291 -20.87 17.58 21.29
C LEU A 291 -21.63 18.36 22.38
N ARG A 292 -21.90 17.70 23.52
CA ARG A 292 -22.48 18.32 24.72
C ARG A 292 -21.43 19.02 25.58
N HIS A 293 -20.17 18.57 25.47
CA HIS A 293 -19.04 19.06 26.26
C HIS A 293 -17.93 19.53 25.32
N GLN A 294 -17.20 20.55 25.74
CA GLN A 294 -16.11 21.13 24.93
C GLN A 294 -14.92 20.17 24.86
N VAL A 295 -14.22 20.18 23.74
CA VAL A 295 -12.90 19.56 23.62
C VAL A 295 -11.89 20.45 24.31
N VAL A 296 -11.18 19.91 25.29
CA VAL A 296 -10.17 20.64 26.10
C VAL A 296 -8.74 20.18 25.79
N GLY A 297 -8.58 19.09 25.06
CA GLY A 297 -7.27 18.56 24.67
C GLY A 297 -7.39 17.27 23.87
N TRP A 298 -6.25 16.66 23.62
CA TRP A 298 -6.17 15.36 22.98
C TRP A 298 -4.92 14.59 23.44
N GLN A 299 -4.94 13.28 23.22
CA GLN A 299 -3.82 12.39 23.53
C GLN A 299 -3.71 11.27 22.49
N PRO A 300 -2.53 10.64 22.34
CA PRO A 300 -2.36 9.46 21.49
C PRO A 300 -3.27 8.31 21.91
N LEU A 301 -3.46 7.35 21.04
CA LEU A 301 -3.96 6.03 21.41
C LEU A 301 -2.82 5.21 22.05
N ASP A 302 -3.18 4.38 23.02
CA ASP A 302 -2.24 3.43 23.65
C ASP A 302 -1.80 2.35 22.68
#